data_3f2d06ba19e28e4ba5799f3b947e091d
#
_entry.id   3f2d06ba19e28e4ba5799f3b947e091d
#
_cell.length_a   1.000
_cell.length_b   1.000
_cell.length_c   1.000
_cell.angle_alpha   90.00
_cell.angle_beta   90.00
_cell.angle_gamma   90.00
#
_symmetry.space_group_name_H-M   'P 1'
#
loop_
_entity.id
_entity.type
_entity.pdbx_description
1 polymer ?
#
loop_
_entity_poly.entity_id
_entity_poly.type
_entity_poly.pdbx_seq_one_letter_code
_entity_poly.pdbx_strand_id
1 'polypeptide(L)'
;MKNEKKKSWMSTLFAYAEGEKKRMYLSVVLSVLSVAAGLAPFYCMYAMLCLFAVGTATAAGIIKWCLLALLAYAVKILLFSLSTGVSHAMAYTILEALRLRLADRFLHAPLGDVENHSIGEIKSMMVDKIENLEPPLAHMIPEGAGHIVLPVVSILALLCIDWRLALASLVTFPLSFLCMGLTFKISGESFSKYDRSASYMNSTIVEYIEGIEVIKAFGRAGVSYEKYAGAINDFRTFVVRWLTSTFVTMKLSFALFPSTLIGTLPAALALANRGTITAPQAALAVMLSISMVGSLAKLEVFSENMRQVKFTVENLQEFLEMPSLPEPAQRAKVEHTDVALKNVRFSYTGEEKDEVLHGIDLTLPEGSFTALVGPSGGGKSTVAKLIARFWDVSSGEITVGGVNVKDMPLSQLSEYVSFVTQDNFLFNCSLLENIRLGDPGATDEQVRAAARAAQCEEFIEKLPQGYDTPAGEAGKRLSGGEKQRIAIARMMLKNAPIVILDEATAFTDPENEDKLQRSIAALTKGKTLLVIAHRLSTIKNADNIVVLKNGAIEAAGTQEELFVSCPFYKDMWLAHIGAQNWAVSAAEKEA
;
A
#
# COMPACT_ATOMS: atom_id res chain seq x y z
N MET A 1 -8.70 22.56 16.80
CA MET A 1 -8.55 21.83 15.54
C MET A 1 -9.36 22.56 14.47
N LYS A 2 -8.69 23.19 13.49
CA LYS A 2 -9.37 23.84 12.37
C LYS A 2 -9.98 22.74 11.48
N ASN A 3 -11.27 22.84 11.23
CA ASN A 3 -12.00 22.06 10.25
C ASN A 3 -11.44 22.38 8.84
N GLU A 4 -10.34 21.76 8.44
CA GLU A 4 -9.94 21.77 7.04
C GLU A 4 -11.00 20.99 6.26
N LYS A 5 -11.72 21.68 5.38
CA LYS A 5 -12.68 21.08 4.46
C LYS A 5 -11.92 19.99 3.70
N LYS A 6 -12.25 18.70 3.94
CA LYS A 6 -11.72 17.59 3.13
C LYS A 6 -11.85 17.97 1.66
N LYS A 7 -10.72 18.04 0.98
CA LYS A 7 -10.68 18.30 -0.47
C LYS A 7 -11.52 17.24 -1.16
N SER A 8 -12.25 17.64 -2.21
CA SER A 8 -12.99 16.66 -3.01
C SER A 8 -11.99 15.66 -3.61
N TRP A 9 -12.32 14.37 -3.62
CA TRP A 9 -11.49 13.33 -4.22
C TRP A 9 -11.08 13.66 -5.67
N MET A 10 -11.94 14.30 -6.44
CA MET A 10 -11.59 14.80 -7.78
C MET A 10 -10.48 15.85 -7.73
N SER A 11 -10.56 16.80 -6.79
CA SER A 11 -9.51 17.80 -6.60
C SER A 11 -8.18 17.16 -6.22
N THR A 12 -8.22 16.09 -5.42
CA THR A 12 -7.04 15.30 -5.05
C THR A 12 -6.45 14.56 -6.24
N LEU A 13 -7.29 13.92 -7.05
CA LEU A 13 -6.86 13.23 -8.28
C LEU A 13 -6.18 14.20 -9.26
N PHE A 14 -6.77 15.40 -9.45
CA PHE A 14 -6.17 16.45 -10.29
C PHE A 14 -4.87 17.03 -9.67
N ALA A 15 -4.75 17.06 -8.35
CA ALA A 15 -3.52 17.46 -7.69
C ALA A 15 -2.38 16.43 -7.93
N TYR A 16 -2.71 15.14 -8.01
CA TYR A 16 -1.73 14.12 -8.40
C TYR A 16 -1.20 14.33 -9.82
N ALA A 17 -2.04 14.85 -10.71
CA ALA A 17 -1.69 15.16 -12.10
C ALA A 17 -1.02 16.54 -12.27
N GLU A 18 -0.73 17.28 -11.19
CA GLU A 18 -0.29 18.69 -11.29
C GLU A 18 0.96 18.88 -12.14
N GLY A 19 1.95 18.00 -12.04
CA GLY A 19 3.16 18.03 -12.86
C GLY A 19 2.94 17.74 -14.35
N GLU A 20 1.87 17.04 -14.70
CA GLU A 20 1.56 16.52 -16.04
C GLU A 20 0.37 17.26 -16.72
N LYS A 21 -0.08 18.37 -16.17
CA LYS A 21 -1.22 19.15 -16.68
C LYS A 21 -1.14 19.44 -18.19
N LYS A 22 0.06 19.75 -18.72
CA LYS A 22 0.24 20.05 -20.14
C LYS A 22 -0.12 18.86 -21.03
N ARG A 23 0.34 17.66 -20.67
CA ARG A 23 0.01 16.42 -21.39
C ARG A 23 -1.47 16.08 -21.26
N MET A 24 -2.05 16.30 -20.07
CA MET A 24 -3.48 16.11 -19.84
C MET A 24 -4.33 16.99 -20.76
N TYR A 25 -4.07 18.30 -20.80
CA TYR A 25 -4.80 19.20 -21.71
C TYR A 25 -4.58 18.86 -23.18
N LEU A 26 -3.36 18.49 -23.57
CA LEU A 26 -3.07 18.09 -24.95
C LEU A 26 -3.88 16.84 -25.33
N SER A 27 -3.95 15.83 -24.48
CA SER A 27 -4.73 14.60 -24.75
C SER A 27 -6.23 14.92 -24.88
N VAL A 28 -6.77 15.78 -24.01
CA VAL A 28 -8.18 16.22 -24.10
C VAL A 28 -8.44 16.96 -25.41
N VAL A 29 -7.59 17.91 -25.80
CA VAL A 29 -7.74 18.65 -27.07
C VAL A 29 -7.69 17.71 -28.27
N LEU A 30 -6.73 16.78 -28.30
CA LEU A 30 -6.63 15.78 -29.38
C LEU A 30 -7.87 14.89 -29.45
N SER A 31 -8.41 14.48 -28.30
CA SER A 31 -9.65 13.70 -28.22
C SER A 31 -10.84 14.47 -28.78
N VAL A 32 -11.01 15.74 -28.40
CA VAL A 32 -12.09 16.59 -28.90
C VAL A 32 -11.96 16.83 -30.43
N LEU A 33 -10.75 17.08 -30.91
CA LEU A 33 -10.50 17.21 -32.36
C LEU A 33 -10.78 15.90 -33.11
N SER A 34 -10.47 14.76 -32.51
CA SER A 34 -10.83 13.45 -33.05
C SER A 34 -12.36 13.30 -33.22
N VAL A 35 -13.13 13.76 -32.24
CA VAL A 35 -14.60 13.76 -32.30
C VAL A 35 -15.11 14.64 -33.47
N ALA A 36 -14.55 15.85 -33.62
CA ALA A 36 -14.92 16.74 -34.71
C ALA A 36 -14.64 16.11 -36.10
N ALA A 37 -13.45 15.50 -36.25
CA ALA A 37 -13.10 14.74 -37.46
C ALA A 37 -14.04 13.52 -37.67
N GLY A 38 -14.50 12.89 -36.59
CA GLY A 38 -15.44 11.77 -36.62
C GLY A 38 -16.85 12.09 -37.03
N LEU A 39 -17.27 13.36 -36.94
CA LEU A 39 -18.57 13.84 -37.42
C LEU A 39 -18.55 14.16 -38.91
N ALA A 40 -17.42 14.48 -39.52
CA ALA A 40 -17.29 14.85 -40.92
C ALA A 40 -17.81 13.78 -41.90
N PRO A 41 -17.61 12.45 -41.70
CA PRO A 41 -18.22 11.43 -42.55
C PRO A 41 -19.75 11.50 -42.65
N PHE A 42 -20.43 11.84 -41.54
CA PHE A 42 -21.91 12.01 -41.56
C PHE A 42 -22.34 13.19 -42.41
N TYR A 43 -21.60 14.30 -42.35
CA TYR A 43 -21.82 15.43 -43.22
C TYR A 43 -21.55 15.09 -44.71
N CYS A 44 -20.47 14.33 -44.99
CA CYS A 44 -20.19 13.86 -46.35
C CYS A 44 -21.33 12.99 -46.91
N MET A 45 -21.87 12.10 -46.08
CA MET A 45 -23.00 11.24 -46.43
C MET A 45 -24.27 12.10 -46.69
N TYR A 46 -24.53 13.07 -45.82
CA TYR A 46 -25.62 14.04 -46.03
C TYR A 46 -25.48 14.78 -47.38
N ALA A 47 -24.29 15.27 -47.70
CA ALA A 47 -24.02 15.96 -48.96
C ALA A 47 -24.26 15.05 -50.18
N MET A 48 -23.86 13.78 -50.11
CA MET A 48 -24.17 12.79 -51.14
C MET A 48 -25.67 12.58 -51.30
N LEU A 49 -26.41 12.43 -50.21
CA LEU A 49 -27.87 12.29 -50.25
C LEU A 49 -28.57 13.53 -50.86
N CYS A 50 -28.06 14.73 -50.61
CA CYS A 50 -28.57 15.95 -51.24
C CYS A 50 -28.34 15.92 -52.76
N LEU A 51 -27.18 15.47 -53.25
CA LEU A 51 -26.93 15.33 -54.69
C LEU A 51 -27.92 14.37 -55.37
N PHE A 52 -28.25 13.26 -54.70
CA PHE A 52 -29.25 12.32 -55.19
C PHE A 52 -30.67 12.91 -55.19
N ALA A 53 -31.03 13.62 -54.11
CA ALA A 53 -32.35 14.21 -53.96
C ALA A 53 -32.63 15.30 -55.00
N VAL A 54 -31.61 16.05 -55.45
CA VAL A 54 -31.71 17.10 -56.49
C VAL A 54 -31.51 16.53 -57.90
N GLY A 55 -31.13 15.26 -58.06
CA GLY A 55 -30.88 14.64 -59.35
C GLY A 55 -29.56 15.06 -60.03
N THR A 56 -28.63 15.67 -59.29
CA THR A 56 -27.33 16.17 -59.81
C THR A 56 -26.17 15.23 -59.43
N ALA A 57 -26.47 14.01 -59.01
CA ALA A 57 -25.46 13.05 -58.59
C ALA A 57 -24.60 12.61 -59.77
N THR A 58 -23.30 12.81 -59.71
CA THR A 58 -22.30 12.32 -60.66
C THR A 58 -21.32 11.37 -59.96
N ALA A 59 -20.77 10.41 -60.67
CA ALA A 59 -19.78 9.49 -60.14
C ALA A 59 -18.58 10.24 -59.53
N ALA A 60 -18.09 11.28 -60.20
CA ALA A 60 -16.99 12.11 -59.69
C ALA A 60 -17.35 12.84 -58.39
N GLY A 61 -18.59 13.36 -58.27
CA GLY A 61 -19.07 14.00 -57.04
C GLY A 61 -19.18 13.03 -55.86
N ILE A 62 -19.68 11.83 -56.08
CA ILE A 62 -19.78 10.79 -55.07
C ILE A 62 -18.39 10.34 -54.63
N ILE A 63 -17.47 10.04 -55.55
CA ILE A 63 -16.10 9.65 -55.26
C ILE A 63 -15.40 10.74 -54.42
N LYS A 64 -15.57 12.03 -54.76
CA LYS A 64 -15.02 13.14 -53.98
C LYS A 64 -15.47 13.09 -52.53
N TRP A 65 -16.76 12.93 -52.24
CA TRP A 65 -17.30 12.90 -50.88
C TRP A 65 -16.87 11.62 -50.12
N CYS A 66 -16.76 10.48 -50.81
CA CYS A 66 -16.23 9.25 -50.24
C CYS A 66 -14.77 9.40 -49.82
N LEU A 67 -13.92 10.01 -50.67
CA LEU A 67 -12.52 10.26 -50.34
C LEU A 67 -12.37 11.24 -49.18
N LEU A 68 -13.20 12.30 -49.11
CA LEU A 68 -13.21 13.23 -47.99
C LEU A 68 -13.65 12.53 -46.69
N ALA A 69 -14.66 11.67 -46.74
CA ALA A 69 -15.09 10.88 -45.57
C ALA A 69 -13.99 9.94 -45.09
N LEU A 70 -13.30 9.25 -46.02
CA LEU A 70 -12.18 8.38 -45.70
C LEU A 70 -11.01 9.14 -45.05
N LEU A 71 -10.66 10.31 -45.64
CA LEU A 71 -9.61 11.18 -45.08
C LEU A 71 -9.97 11.66 -43.67
N ALA A 72 -11.21 12.14 -43.48
CA ALA A 72 -11.67 12.57 -42.15
C ALA A 72 -11.63 11.45 -41.12
N TYR A 73 -11.99 10.23 -41.52
CA TYR A 73 -11.92 9.05 -40.67
C TYR A 73 -10.47 8.67 -40.33
N ALA A 74 -9.54 8.75 -41.29
CA ALA A 74 -8.12 8.53 -41.03
C ALA A 74 -7.54 9.56 -40.04
N VAL A 75 -7.91 10.86 -40.21
CA VAL A 75 -7.55 11.94 -39.31
C VAL A 75 -8.11 11.67 -37.88
N LYS A 76 -9.37 11.24 -37.80
CA LYS A 76 -9.97 10.82 -36.51
C LYS A 76 -9.14 9.76 -35.81
N ILE A 77 -8.79 8.68 -36.52
CA ILE A 77 -7.99 7.58 -35.92
C ILE A 77 -6.64 8.11 -35.46
N LEU A 78 -5.95 8.89 -36.30
CA LEU A 78 -4.65 9.46 -35.95
C LEU A 78 -4.71 10.32 -34.69
N LEU A 79 -5.66 11.27 -34.63
CA LEU A 79 -5.85 12.16 -33.48
C LEU A 79 -6.19 11.37 -32.21
N PHE A 80 -7.07 10.36 -32.33
CA PHE A 80 -7.43 9.50 -31.20
C PHE A 80 -6.23 8.70 -30.70
N SER A 81 -5.44 8.09 -31.59
CA SER A 81 -4.25 7.33 -31.24
C SER A 81 -3.18 8.22 -30.56
N LEU A 82 -3.00 9.45 -31.06
CA LEU A 82 -2.10 10.42 -30.42
C LEU A 82 -2.60 10.83 -29.04
N SER A 83 -3.90 11.08 -28.90
CA SER A 83 -4.53 11.40 -27.61
C SER A 83 -4.28 10.29 -26.59
N THR A 84 -4.55 9.04 -26.97
CA THR A 84 -4.38 7.87 -26.11
C THR A 84 -2.90 7.65 -25.76
N GLY A 85 -1.98 7.78 -26.71
CA GLY A 85 -0.54 7.67 -26.46
C GLY A 85 -0.04 8.69 -25.45
N VAL A 86 -0.47 9.95 -25.57
CA VAL A 86 -0.10 11.02 -24.61
C VAL A 86 -0.71 10.77 -23.23
N SER A 87 -1.97 10.32 -23.16
CA SER A 87 -2.65 10.08 -21.88
C SER A 87 -2.09 8.89 -21.12
N HIS A 88 -1.73 7.79 -21.79
CA HIS A 88 -1.07 6.66 -21.13
C HIS A 88 0.33 7.03 -20.62
N ALA A 89 1.15 7.72 -21.42
CA ALA A 89 2.45 8.20 -20.97
C ALA A 89 2.32 9.09 -19.72
N MET A 90 1.34 10.00 -19.70
CA MET A 90 1.03 10.83 -18.54
C MET A 90 0.59 9.98 -17.33
N ALA A 91 -0.34 9.05 -17.52
CA ALA A 91 -0.86 8.23 -16.44
C ALA A 91 0.25 7.45 -15.74
N TYR A 92 1.11 6.74 -16.49
CA TYR A 92 2.20 5.97 -15.90
C TYR A 92 3.25 6.84 -15.21
N THR A 93 3.54 8.06 -15.69
CA THR A 93 4.41 9.02 -14.97
C THR A 93 3.79 9.42 -13.62
N ILE A 94 2.46 9.61 -13.56
CA ILE A 94 1.76 9.93 -12.31
C ILE A 94 1.78 8.72 -11.36
N LEU A 95 1.52 7.52 -11.86
CA LEU A 95 1.54 6.29 -11.06
C LEU A 95 2.93 6.02 -10.47
N GLU A 96 3.99 6.21 -11.26
CA GLU A 96 5.37 6.15 -10.78
C GLU A 96 5.61 7.13 -9.62
N ALA A 97 5.26 8.41 -9.82
CA ALA A 97 5.42 9.44 -8.80
C ALA A 97 4.62 9.11 -7.51
N LEU A 98 3.42 8.54 -7.63
CA LEU A 98 2.63 8.12 -6.47
C LEU A 98 3.26 6.96 -5.73
N ARG A 99 3.78 5.95 -6.43
CA ARG A 99 4.50 4.82 -5.82
C ARG A 99 5.74 5.27 -5.06
N LEU A 100 6.53 6.17 -5.68
CA LEU A 100 7.72 6.73 -5.04
C LEU A 100 7.37 7.56 -3.80
N ARG A 101 6.34 8.40 -3.87
CA ARG A 101 5.86 9.19 -2.71
C ARG A 101 5.35 8.29 -1.59
N LEU A 102 4.65 7.20 -1.92
CA LEU A 102 4.15 6.26 -0.93
C LEU A 102 5.30 5.49 -0.27
N ALA A 103 6.28 5.03 -1.06
CA ALA A 103 7.48 4.38 -0.54
C ALA A 103 8.27 5.33 0.39
N ASP A 104 8.47 6.58 -0.02
CA ASP A 104 9.11 7.61 0.80
C ASP A 104 8.34 7.86 2.11
N ARG A 105 6.99 7.89 2.04
CA ARG A 105 6.16 8.04 3.24
C ARG A 105 6.35 6.89 4.23
N PHE A 106 6.38 5.64 3.76
CA PHE A 106 6.63 4.49 4.64
C PHE A 106 8.02 4.50 5.28
N LEU A 107 9.04 5.04 4.59
CA LEU A 107 10.39 5.16 5.15
C LEU A 107 10.48 6.20 6.28
N HIS A 108 9.63 7.24 6.27
CA HIS A 108 9.66 8.33 7.24
C HIS A 108 8.49 8.28 8.26
N ALA A 109 7.55 7.36 8.08
CA ALA A 109 6.49 7.15 9.06
C ALA A 109 7.02 6.41 10.31
N PRO A 110 6.43 6.62 11.50
CA PRO A 110 6.69 5.77 12.64
C PRO A 110 6.46 4.30 12.27
N LEU A 111 7.37 3.41 12.67
CA LEU A 111 7.27 1.99 12.32
C LEU A 111 5.92 1.40 12.75
N GLY A 112 5.38 1.84 13.90
CA GLY A 112 4.10 1.36 14.39
C GLY A 112 2.92 1.72 13.51
N ASP A 113 2.92 2.90 12.91
CA ASP A 113 1.85 3.27 11.98
C ASP A 113 1.90 2.39 10.73
N VAL A 114 3.10 1.99 10.30
CA VAL A 114 3.28 1.02 9.20
C VAL A 114 2.87 -0.39 9.64
N GLU A 115 3.26 -0.84 10.85
CA GLU A 115 2.93 -2.16 11.41
C GLU A 115 1.43 -2.34 11.70
N ASN A 116 0.67 -1.26 11.87
CA ASN A 116 -0.79 -1.31 11.99
C ASN A 116 -1.50 -1.78 10.71
N HIS A 117 -0.79 -1.73 9.57
CA HIS A 117 -1.28 -2.24 8.30
C HIS A 117 -0.64 -3.59 7.98
N SER A 118 -1.43 -4.54 7.50
CA SER A 118 -0.89 -5.83 7.07
C SER A 118 -0.01 -5.66 5.82
N ILE A 119 1.00 -6.52 5.66
CA ILE A 119 1.87 -6.56 4.47
C ILE A 119 1.03 -6.69 3.20
N GLY A 120 -0.05 -7.49 3.26
CA GLY A 120 -0.99 -7.66 2.14
C GLY A 120 -1.72 -6.37 1.77
N GLU A 121 -2.11 -5.56 2.76
CA GLU A 121 -2.76 -4.26 2.56
C GLU A 121 -1.81 -3.26 1.92
N ILE A 122 -0.58 -3.13 2.44
CA ILE A 122 0.47 -2.26 1.89
C ILE A 122 0.79 -2.67 0.44
N LYS A 123 1.00 -3.97 0.19
CA LYS A 123 1.24 -4.50 -1.15
C LYS A 123 0.08 -4.17 -2.10
N SER A 124 -1.15 -4.41 -1.67
CA SER A 124 -2.33 -4.11 -2.48
C SER A 124 -2.44 -2.61 -2.78
N MET A 125 -2.10 -1.74 -1.83
CA MET A 125 -2.07 -0.30 -2.05
C MET A 125 -1.01 0.09 -3.09
N MET A 126 0.23 -0.37 -2.93
CA MET A 126 1.36 0.01 -3.80
C MET A 126 1.24 -0.54 -5.23
N VAL A 127 0.64 -1.72 -5.39
CA VAL A 127 0.55 -2.40 -6.68
C VAL A 127 -0.84 -2.22 -7.27
N ASP A 128 -1.88 -2.81 -6.64
CA ASP A 128 -3.19 -2.96 -7.26
C ASP A 128 -4.01 -1.67 -7.24
N LYS A 129 -4.08 -1.00 -6.07
CA LYS A 129 -4.93 0.20 -5.91
C LYS A 129 -4.38 1.41 -6.66
N ILE A 130 -3.04 1.60 -6.69
CA ILE A 130 -2.44 2.66 -7.52
C ILE A 130 -2.64 2.36 -8.99
N GLU A 131 -2.49 1.09 -9.45
CA GLU A 131 -2.75 0.71 -10.85
C GLU A 131 -4.20 1.00 -11.27
N ASN A 132 -5.16 0.84 -10.37
CA ASN A 132 -6.57 1.16 -10.64
C ASN A 132 -6.83 2.67 -10.91
N LEU A 133 -5.84 3.54 -10.74
CA LEU A 133 -5.92 4.96 -11.15
C LEU A 133 -5.51 5.18 -12.61
N GLU A 134 -4.91 4.18 -13.28
CA GLU A 134 -4.57 4.28 -14.70
C GLU A 134 -5.81 4.53 -15.58
N PRO A 135 -6.90 3.72 -15.54
CA PRO A 135 -8.04 3.91 -16.40
C PRO A 135 -8.71 5.31 -16.26
N PRO A 136 -8.91 5.86 -15.05
CA PRO A 136 -9.44 7.22 -14.94
C PRO A 136 -8.50 8.29 -15.53
N LEU A 137 -7.20 8.17 -15.36
CA LEU A 137 -6.22 9.13 -15.87
C LEU A 137 -6.03 9.01 -17.38
N ALA A 138 -5.90 7.79 -17.90
CA ALA A 138 -5.60 7.53 -19.31
C ALA A 138 -6.83 7.59 -20.20
N HIS A 139 -8.01 7.22 -19.72
CA HIS A 139 -9.22 7.09 -20.53
C HIS A 139 -10.35 8.02 -20.09
N MET A 140 -10.75 8.04 -18.79
CA MET A 140 -11.93 8.81 -18.39
C MET A 140 -11.76 10.31 -18.58
N ILE A 141 -10.57 10.88 -18.37
CA ILE A 141 -10.32 12.32 -18.55
C ILE A 141 -10.29 12.69 -20.03
N PRO A 142 -9.42 12.14 -20.88
CA PRO A 142 -9.34 12.54 -22.29
C PRO A 142 -10.54 12.05 -23.12
N GLU A 143 -10.90 10.77 -23.03
CA GLU A 143 -12.01 10.21 -23.80
C GLU A 143 -13.36 10.71 -23.28
N GLY A 144 -13.51 10.90 -21.96
CA GLY A 144 -14.71 11.45 -21.35
C GLY A 144 -15.06 12.82 -21.91
N ALA A 145 -14.07 13.68 -22.12
CA ALA A 145 -14.28 14.99 -22.79
C ALA A 145 -14.84 14.79 -24.21
N GLY A 146 -14.28 13.88 -25.00
CA GLY A 146 -14.78 13.53 -26.33
C GLY A 146 -16.19 12.96 -26.28
N HIS A 147 -16.49 12.07 -25.35
CA HIS A 147 -17.80 11.45 -25.17
C HIS A 147 -18.87 12.42 -24.66
N ILE A 148 -18.49 13.52 -24.01
CA ILE A 148 -19.41 14.63 -23.68
C ILE A 148 -19.64 15.53 -24.91
N VAL A 149 -18.58 15.90 -25.62
CA VAL A 149 -18.63 16.82 -26.76
C VAL A 149 -19.43 16.23 -27.90
N LEU A 150 -19.31 14.94 -28.20
CA LEU A 150 -20.04 14.32 -29.34
C LEU A 150 -21.57 14.45 -29.21
N PRO A 151 -22.22 14.01 -28.09
CA PRO A 151 -23.66 14.20 -27.92
C PRO A 151 -24.07 15.68 -27.95
N VAL A 152 -23.29 16.56 -27.31
CA VAL A 152 -23.61 18.01 -27.30
C VAL A 152 -23.61 18.58 -28.72
N VAL A 153 -22.58 18.32 -29.52
CA VAL A 153 -22.49 18.80 -30.89
C VAL A 153 -23.57 18.16 -31.76
N SER A 154 -23.88 16.89 -31.57
CA SER A 154 -24.95 16.20 -32.30
C SER A 154 -26.32 16.77 -31.96
N ILE A 155 -26.61 17.08 -30.69
CA ILE A 155 -27.88 17.74 -30.28
C ILE A 155 -27.96 19.14 -30.85
N LEU A 156 -26.87 19.92 -30.84
CA LEU A 156 -26.84 21.24 -31.48
C LEU A 156 -27.09 21.16 -32.99
N ALA A 157 -26.51 20.16 -33.66
CA ALA A 157 -26.77 19.93 -35.08
C ALA A 157 -28.24 19.52 -35.34
N LEU A 158 -28.84 18.70 -34.48
CA LEU A 158 -30.28 18.38 -34.54
C LEU A 158 -31.15 19.62 -34.33
N LEU A 159 -30.80 20.52 -33.41
CA LEU A 159 -31.49 21.81 -33.20
C LEU A 159 -31.44 22.70 -34.46
N CYS A 160 -30.31 22.71 -35.17
CA CYS A 160 -30.17 23.45 -36.41
C CYS A 160 -31.04 22.88 -37.55
N ILE A 161 -31.38 21.60 -37.54
CA ILE A 161 -32.28 20.97 -38.51
C ILE A 161 -33.74 21.28 -38.12
N ASP A 162 -34.14 20.85 -36.93
CA ASP A 162 -35.44 21.11 -36.32
C ASP A 162 -35.38 20.85 -34.81
N TRP A 163 -35.84 21.82 -34.00
CA TRP A 163 -35.80 21.71 -32.53
C TRP A 163 -36.55 20.48 -31.98
N ARG A 164 -37.59 20.01 -32.71
CA ARG A 164 -38.36 18.80 -32.31
C ARG A 164 -37.52 17.53 -32.37
N LEU A 165 -36.55 17.46 -33.30
CA LEU A 165 -35.62 16.35 -33.41
C LEU A 165 -34.68 16.27 -32.19
N ALA A 166 -34.20 17.43 -31.74
CA ALA A 166 -33.38 17.49 -30.55
C ALA A 166 -34.15 17.06 -29.29
N LEU A 167 -35.40 17.55 -29.12
CA LEU A 167 -36.24 17.10 -28.01
C LEU A 167 -36.57 15.59 -28.10
N ALA A 168 -36.86 15.12 -29.32
CA ALA A 168 -37.13 13.69 -29.53
C ALA A 168 -35.93 12.81 -29.19
N SER A 169 -34.69 13.25 -29.44
CA SER A 169 -33.48 12.51 -29.09
C SER A 169 -33.29 12.38 -27.58
N LEU A 170 -33.89 13.26 -26.78
CA LEU A 170 -33.78 13.28 -25.31
C LEU A 170 -34.97 12.61 -24.60
N VAL A 171 -35.93 12.04 -25.32
CA VAL A 171 -37.20 11.53 -24.75
C VAL A 171 -36.96 10.39 -23.72
N THR A 172 -35.91 9.62 -23.89
CA THR A 172 -35.55 8.52 -22.98
C THR A 172 -34.78 8.96 -21.73
N PHE A 173 -34.19 10.18 -21.75
CA PHE A 173 -33.30 10.65 -20.66
C PHE A 173 -34.00 10.81 -19.32
N PRO A 174 -35.20 11.37 -19.18
CA PRO A 174 -35.85 11.53 -17.87
C PRO A 174 -36.02 10.18 -17.15
N LEU A 175 -36.45 9.15 -17.88
CA LEU A 175 -36.63 7.82 -17.31
C LEU A 175 -35.31 7.15 -17.00
N SER A 176 -34.30 7.33 -17.85
CA SER A 176 -32.94 6.82 -17.59
C SER A 176 -32.33 7.46 -16.35
N PHE A 177 -32.39 8.78 -16.21
CA PHE A 177 -31.90 9.46 -15.00
C PHE A 177 -32.64 9.06 -13.72
N LEU A 178 -33.96 8.81 -13.80
CA LEU A 178 -34.72 8.27 -12.69
C LEU A 178 -34.19 6.88 -12.30
N CYS A 179 -34.01 5.98 -13.26
CA CYS A 179 -33.47 4.63 -13.03
C CYS A 179 -32.05 4.68 -12.45
N MET A 180 -31.18 5.54 -12.98
CA MET A 180 -29.82 5.75 -12.48
C MET A 180 -29.82 6.28 -11.04
N GLY A 181 -30.67 7.26 -10.73
CA GLY A 181 -30.84 7.79 -9.36
C GLY A 181 -31.30 6.74 -8.38
N LEU A 182 -32.25 5.87 -8.77
CA LEU A 182 -32.69 4.73 -7.95
C LEU A 182 -31.57 3.71 -7.74
N THR A 183 -30.81 3.39 -8.78
CA THR A 183 -29.63 2.52 -8.67
C THR A 183 -28.61 3.10 -7.68
N PHE A 184 -28.34 4.39 -7.75
CA PHE A 184 -27.43 5.07 -6.83
C PHE A 184 -27.94 5.06 -5.38
N LYS A 185 -29.23 5.26 -5.19
CA LYS A 185 -29.84 5.20 -3.84
C LYS A 185 -29.74 3.78 -3.23
N ILE A 186 -30.03 2.74 -4.01
CA ILE A 186 -29.98 1.34 -3.56
C ILE A 186 -28.53 0.91 -3.29
N SER A 187 -27.57 1.34 -4.14
CA SER A 187 -26.15 0.96 -4.03
C SER A 187 -25.35 1.78 -3.02
N GLY A 188 -25.89 2.88 -2.48
CA GLY A 188 -25.11 3.90 -1.73
C GLY A 188 -24.25 3.35 -0.60
N GLU A 189 -24.75 2.43 0.21
CA GLU A 189 -24.01 1.79 1.30
C GLU A 189 -23.37 0.44 0.91
N SER A 190 -23.75 -0.12 -0.22
CA SER A 190 -23.36 -1.48 -0.59
C SER A 190 -21.90 -1.58 -1.00
N PHE A 191 -21.29 -0.49 -1.50
CA PHE A 191 -19.89 -0.51 -1.91
C PHE A 191 -18.94 -0.68 -0.72
N SER A 192 -19.16 0.03 0.39
CA SER A 192 -18.34 -0.14 1.60
C SER A 192 -18.53 -1.53 2.25
N LYS A 193 -19.74 -2.08 2.16
CA LYS A 193 -20.01 -3.46 2.62
C LYS A 193 -19.34 -4.49 1.70
N TYR A 194 -19.31 -4.24 0.39
CA TYR A 194 -18.58 -5.05 -0.58
C TYR A 194 -17.09 -5.11 -0.26
N ASP A 195 -16.47 -3.94 -0.06
CA ASP A 195 -15.02 -3.86 0.23
C ASP A 195 -14.67 -4.59 1.55
N ARG A 196 -15.47 -4.39 2.61
CA ARG A 196 -15.28 -5.13 3.88
C ARG A 196 -15.45 -6.63 3.71
N SER A 197 -16.46 -7.06 2.95
CA SER A 197 -16.69 -8.49 2.72
C SER A 197 -15.61 -9.12 1.85
N ALA A 198 -15.12 -8.40 0.85
CA ALA A 198 -13.99 -8.81 0.02
C ALA A 198 -12.69 -8.88 0.83
N SER A 199 -12.42 -7.88 1.67
CA SER A 199 -11.26 -7.87 2.57
C SER A 199 -11.30 -9.02 3.57
N TYR A 200 -12.46 -9.30 4.18
CA TYR A 200 -12.64 -10.45 5.07
C TYR A 200 -12.41 -11.78 4.36
N MET A 201 -12.95 -11.95 3.15
CA MET A 201 -12.72 -13.14 2.34
C MET A 201 -11.23 -13.30 2.03
N ASN A 202 -10.56 -12.22 1.58
CA ASN A 202 -9.13 -12.26 1.26
C ASN A 202 -8.27 -12.57 2.48
N SER A 203 -8.54 -11.98 3.64
CA SER A 203 -7.80 -12.30 4.88
C SER A 203 -7.99 -13.74 5.31
N THR A 204 -9.21 -14.30 5.16
CA THR A 204 -9.49 -15.71 5.45
C THR A 204 -8.76 -16.65 4.47
N ILE A 205 -8.63 -16.27 3.20
CA ILE A 205 -7.85 -17.03 2.21
C ILE A 205 -6.37 -17.06 2.62
N VAL A 206 -5.79 -15.91 2.99
CA VAL A 206 -4.39 -15.82 3.44
C VAL A 206 -4.18 -16.66 4.69
N GLU A 207 -5.04 -16.51 5.71
CA GLU A 207 -4.99 -17.33 6.95
C GLU A 207 -5.03 -18.83 6.65
N TYR A 208 -5.89 -19.26 5.70
CA TYR A 208 -5.99 -20.66 5.30
C TYR A 208 -4.71 -21.17 4.62
N ILE A 209 -4.09 -20.34 3.75
CA ILE A 209 -2.86 -20.71 3.03
C ILE A 209 -1.67 -20.74 3.99
N GLU A 210 -1.51 -19.73 4.84
CA GLU A 210 -0.43 -19.65 5.82
C GLU A 210 -0.53 -20.76 6.88
N GLY A 211 -1.76 -21.09 7.29
CA GLY A 211 -2.04 -22.14 8.27
C GLY A 211 -2.09 -23.56 7.71
N ILE A 212 -1.85 -23.79 6.39
CA ILE A 212 -2.08 -25.09 5.75
C ILE A 212 -1.26 -26.23 6.36
N GLU A 213 -0.05 -25.96 6.84
CA GLU A 213 0.80 -26.96 7.50
C GLU A 213 0.19 -27.39 8.83
N VAL A 214 -0.28 -26.44 9.63
CA VAL A 214 -0.95 -26.71 10.92
C VAL A 214 -2.25 -27.48 10.69
N ILE A 215 -3.06 -27.07 9.70
CA ILE A 215 -4.31 -27.74 9.34
C ILE A 215 -4.06 -29.20 8.98
N LYS A 216 -3.01 -29.47 8.19
CA LYS A 216 -2.62 -30.82 7.78
C LYS A 216 -2.08 -31.63 8.95
N ALA A 217 -1.21 -31.04 9.78
CA ALA A 217 -0.58 -31.72 10.92
C ALA A 217 -1.62 -32.17 11.97
N PHE A 218 -2.63 -31.36 12.22
CA PHE A 218 -3.67 -31.67 13.22
C PHE A 218 -4.95 -32.31 12.64
N GLY A 219 -4.96 -32.63 11.35
CA GLY A 219 -6.12 -33.26 10.70
C GLY A 219 -7.40 -32.41 10.72
N ARG A 220 -7.30 -31.08 10.89
CA ARG A 220 -8.41 -30.14 11.00
C ARG A 220 -8.89 -29.59 9.65
N ALA A 221 -8.62 -30.30 8.57
CA ALA A 221 -8.99 -29.88 7.22
C ALA A 221 -10.49 -29.50 7.08
N GLY A 222 -11.40 -30.25 7.72
CA GLY A 222 -12.84 -29.99 7.66
C GLY A 222 -13.23 -28.62 8.24
N VAL A 223 -12.83 -28.33 9.48
CA VAL A 223 -13.23 -27.08 10.18
C VAL A 223 -12.63 -25.83 9.51
N SER A 224 -11.36 -25.91 9.13
CA SER A 224 -10.69 -24.77 8.45
C SER A 224 -11.26 -24.58 7.04
N TYR A 225 -11.61 -25.65 6.35
CA TYR A 225 -12.28 -25.59 5.06
C TYR A 225 -13.68 -24.97 5.17
N GLU A 226 -14.45 -25.30 6.22
CA GLU A 226 -15.78 -24.71 6.46
C GLU A 226 -15.69 -23.18 6.68
N LYS A 227 -14.72 -22.69 7.47
CA LYS A 227 -14.48 -21.24 7.65
C LYS A 227 -14.18 -20.56 6.31
N TYR A 228 -13.27 -21.14 5.54
CA TYR A 228 -12.88 -20.65 4.22
C TYR A 228 -14.06 -20.66 3.23
N ALA A 229 -14.77 -21.78 3.11
CA ALA A 229 -15.93 -21.92 2.26
C ALA A 229 -17.08 -20.99 2.69
N GLY A 230 -17.24 -20.80 4.00
CA GLY A 230 -18.21 -19.86 4.58
C GLY A 230 -17.93 -18.43 4.14
N ALA A 231 -16.68 -17.95 4.28
CA ALA A 231 -16.30 -16.60 3.87
C ALA A 231 -16.55 -16.35 2.37
N ILE A 232 -16.25 -17.32 1.52
CA ILE A 232 -16.52 -17.24 0.07
C ILE A 232 -18.04 -17.22 -0.19
N ASN A 233 -18.79 -18.07 0.48
CA ASN A 233 -20.25 -18.14 0.27
C ASN A 233 -20.96 -16.88 0.77
N ASP A 234 -20.51 -16.30 1.88
CA ASP A 234 -21.05 -15.03 2.41
C ASP A 234 -20.77 -13.88 1.45
N PHE A 235 -19.53 -13.77 0.93
CA PHE A 235 -19.18 -12.80 -0.09
C PHE A 235 -20.03 -12.98 -1.35
N ARG A 236 -20.12 -14.21 -1.88
CA ARG A 236 -20.98 -14.54 -3.03
C ARG A 236 -22.43 -14.14 -2.79
N THR A 237 -22.98 -14.52 -1.63
CA THR A 237 -24.39 -14.25 -1.29
C THR A 237 -24.65 -12.75 -1.21
N PHE A 238 -23.72 -11.99 -0.61
CA PHE A 238 -23.81 -10.54 -0.56
C PHE A 238 -23.78 -9.93 -1.96
N VAL A 239 -22.80 -10.32 -2.80
CA VAL A 239 -22.62 -9.78 -4.17
C VAL A 239 -23.85 -10.10 -5.03
N VAL A 240 -24.33 -11.34 -5.00
CA VAL A 240 -25.53 -11.73 -5.76
C VAL A 240 -26.75 -10.93 -5.31
N ARG A 241 -26.96 -10.76 -4.01
CA ARG A 241 -28.08 -9.97 -3.47
C ARG A 241 -27.98 -8.50 -3.89
N TRP A 242 -26.79 -7.91 -3.83
CA TRP A 242 -26.56 -6.53 -4.26
C TRP A 242 -26.84 -6.37 -5.76
N LEU A 243 -26.24 -7.22 -6.61
CA LEU A 243 -26.47 -7.20 -8.05
C LEU A 243 -27.95 -7.38 -8.42
N THR A 244 -28.64 -8.34 -7.80
CA THR A 244 -30.06 -8.57 -8.08
C THR A 244 -30.93 -7.40 -7.63
N SER A 245 -30.60 -6.71 -6.53
CA SER A 245 -31.36 -5.54 -6.06
C SER A 245 -31.26 -4.33 -6.99
N THR A 246 -30.16 -4.18 -7.73
CA THR A 246 -29.92 -3.08 -8.67
C THR A 246 -30.13 -3.47 -10.11
N PHE A 247 -30.29 -4.76 -10.42
CA PHE A 247 -30.29 -5.31 -11.77
C PHE A 247 -31.27 -4.62 -12.70
N VAL A 248 -32.53 -4.49 -12.29
CA VAL A 248 -33.59 -3.92 -13.14
C VAL A 248 -33.33 -2.43 -13.41
N THR A 249 -33.07 -1.66 -12.38
CA THR A 249 -32.87 -0.20 -12.51
C THR A 249 -31.61 0.11 -13.30
N MET A 250 -30.51 -0.62 -13.03
CA MET A 250 -29.25 -0.46 -13.74
C MET A 250 -29.38 -0.86 -15.22
N LYS A 251 -29.95 -2.04 -15.53
CA LYS A 251 -30.11 -2.50 -16.91
C LYS A 251 -31.06 -1.63 -17.70
N LEU A 252 -32.10 -1.10 -17.06
CA LEU A 252 -33.04 -0.19 -17.72
C LEU A 252 -32.36 1.16 -18.02
N SER A 253 -31.53 1.69 -17.10
CA SER A 253 -30.74 2.88 -17.37
C SER A 253 -29.80 2.68 -18.56
N PHE A 254 -29.00 1.60 -18.55
CA PHE A 254 -28.07 1.24 -19.63
C PHE A 254 -28.75 1.03 -20.99
N ALA A 255 -29.99 0.58 -20.99
CA ALA A 255 -30.77 0.42 -22.22
C ALA A 255 -31.34 1.75 -22.72
N LEU A 256 -31.85 2.61 -21.83
CA LEU A 256 -32.57 3.81 -22.17
C LEU A 256 -31.64 5.01 -22.46
N PHE A 257 -30.57 5.17 -21.68
CA PHE A 257 -29.72 6.36 -21.81
C PHE A 257 -29.10 6.53 -23.22
N PRO A 258 -28.52 5.48 -23.85
CA PRO A 258 -28.01 5.59 -25.20
C PRO A 258 -29.10 5.49 -26.30
N SER A 259 -30.36 5.21 -25.95
CA SER A 259 -31.44 4.92 -26.95
C SER A 259 -32.08 6.17 -27.57
N THR A 260 -31.27 7.13 -27.99
CA THR A 260 -31.71 8.38 -28.62
C THR A 260 -32.54 8.16 -29.89
N LEU A 261 -32.33 7.05 -30.59
CA LEU A 261 -33.01 6.71 -31.84
C LEU A 261 -34.52 6.44 -31.65
N ILE A 262 -34.95 5.98 -30.45
CA ILE A 262 -36.36 5.67 -30.15
C ILE A 262 -37.25 6.89 -30.41
N GLY A 263 -36.81 8.09 -30.05
CA GLY A 263 -37.54 9.31 -30.30
C GLY A 263 -37.22 9.92 -31.68
N THR A 264 -35.92 9.95 -32.03
CA THR A 264 -35.45 10.66 -33.24
C THR A 264 -36.00 10.06 -34.54
N LEU A 265 -36.01 8.72 -34.65
CA LEU A 265 -36.46 8.05 -35.89
C LEU A 265 -37.95 8.32 -36.19
N PRO A 266 -38.91 8.09 -35.28
CA PRO A 266 -40.31 8.41 -35.56
C PRO A 266 -40.55 9.90 -35.83
N ALA A 267 -39.86 10.77 -35.07
CA ALA A 267 -40.00 12.22 -35.27
C ALA A 267 -39.45 12.65 -36.63
N ALA A 268 -38.29 12.15 -37.06
CA ALA A 268 -37.70 12.46 -38.37
C ALA A 268 -38.61 12.01 -39.52
N LEU A 269 -39.18 10.81 -39.44
CA LEU A 269 -40.11 10.29 -40.43
C LEU A 269 -41.41 11.12 -40.49
N ALA A 270 -41.98 11.45 -39.33
CA ALA A 270 -43.21 12.27 -39.27
C ALA A 270 -43.00 13.69 -39.82
N LEU A 271 -41.85 14.33 -39.50
CA LEU A 271 -41.52 15.66 -40.00
C LEU A 271 -41.22 15.65 -41.52
N ALA A 272 -40.55 14.63 -42.01
CA ALA A 272 -40.29 14.44 -43.44
C ALA A 272 -41.60 14.21 -44.22
N ASN A 273 -42.52 13.37 -43.70
CA ASN A 273 -43.80 13.12 -44.30
C ASN A 273 -44.69 14.38 -44.35
N ARG A 274 -44.52 15.31 -43.40
CA ARG A 274 -45.19 16.60 -43.35
C ARG A 274 -44.53 17.66 -44.27
N GLY A 275 -43.39 17.34 -44.87
CA GLY A 275 -42.61 18.25 -45.69
C GLY A 275 -41.89 19.36 -44.92
N THR A 276 -41.81 19.28 -43.59
CA THR A 276 -41.09 20.26 -42.74
C THR A 276 -39.58 20.12 -42.82
N ILE A 277 -39.08 18.91 -43.07
CA ILE A 277 -37.66 18.61 -43.32
C ILE A 277 -37.55 17.76 -44.59
N THR A 278 -36.42 17.84 -45.25
CA THR A 278 -36.14 17.03 -46.45
C THR A 278 -35.70 15.59 -46.06
N ALA A 279 -35.83 14.63 -46.98
CA ALA A 279 -35.37 13.27 -46.75
C ALA A 279 -33.88 13.16 -46.40
N PRO A 280 -32.93 13.90 -47.04
CA PRO A 280 -31.55 13.98 -46.60
C PRO A 280 -31.38 14.50 -45.16
N GLN A 281 -32.16 15.50 -44.74
CA GLN A 281 -32.12 16.00 -43.34
C GLN A 281 -32.64 14.97 -42.36
N ALA A 282 -33.69 14.22 -42.69
CA ALA A 282 -34.18 13.12 -41.88
C ALA A 282 -33.10 12.03 -41.71
N ALA A 283 -32.45 11.67 -42.81
CA ALA A 283 -31.33 10.70 -42.76
C ALA A 283 -30.15 11.20 -41.90
N LEU A 284 -29.77 12.48 -42.03
CA LEU A 284 -28.73 13.07 -41.18
C LEU A 284 -29.12 13.05 -39.71
N ALA A 285 -30.37 13.35 -39.37
CA ALA A 285 -30.87 13.32 -37.99
C ALA A 285 -30.74 11.91 -37.37
N VAL A 286 -31.10 10.87 -38.13
CA VAL A 286 -30.95 9.47 -37.72
C VAL A 286 -29.47 9.11 -37.52
N MET A 287 -28.58 9.49 -38.44
CA MET A 287 -27.15 9.25 -38.35
C MET A 287 -26.51 9.93 -37.13
N LEU A 288 -26.86 11.19 -36.87
CA LEU A 288 -26.40 11.93 -35.69
C LEU A 288 -26.91 11.25 -34.41
N SER A 289 -28.15 10.79 -34.37
CA SER A 289 -28.70 10.06 -33.23
C SER A 289 -27.94 8.75 -32.97
N ILE A 290 -27.65 7.97 -34.01
CA ILE A 290 -26.86 6.74 -33.90
C ILE A 290 -25.44 7.04 -33.40
N SER A 291 -24.82 8.14 -33.84
CA SER A 291 -23.47 8.50 -33.44
C SER A 291 -23.35 8.76 -31.92
N MET A 292 -24.42 9.22 -31.27
CA MET A 292 -24.42 9.47 -29.81
C MET A 292 -24.46 8.20 -28.98
N VAL A 293 -24.99 7.08 -29.50
CA VAL A 293 -25.22 5.83 -28.73
C VAL A 293 -23.97 5.34 -28.02
N GLY A 294 -22.87 5.20 -28.74
CA GLY A 294 -21.62 4.71 -28.16
C GLY A 294 -21.02 5.65 -27.12
N SER A 295 -21.13 6.98 -27.34
CA SER A 295 -20.61 7.97 -26.38
C SER A 295 -21.42 8.02 -25.10
N LEU A 296 -22.75 7.99 -25.19
CA LEU A 296 -23.63 7.96 -24.03
C LEU A 296 -23.42 6.68 -23.20
N ALA A 297 -23.31 5.52 -23.86
CA ALA A 297 -23.01 4.27 -23.19
C ALA A 297 -21.66 4.30 -22.44
N LYS A 298 -20.63 4.91 -23.03
CA LYS A 298 -19.32 5.08 -22.37
C LYS A 298 -19.39 6.02 -21.17
N LEU A 299 -20.12 7.13 -21.25
CA LEU A 299 -20.33 8.05 -20.13
C LEU A 299 -21.02 7.36 -18.95
N GLU A 300 -21.95 6.45 -19.20
CA GLU A 300 -22.62 5.69 -18.15
C GLU A 300 -21.63 4.75 -17.44
N VAL A 301 -20.80 4.01 -18.19
CA VAL A 301 -19.73 3.16 -17.64
C VAL A 301 -18.74 4.00 -16.82
N PHE A 302 -18.33 5.17 -17.33
CA PHE A 302 -17.43 6.06 -16.58
C PHE A 302 -18.06 6.54 -15.26
N SER A 303 -19.36 6.84 -15.26
CA SER A 303 -20.09 7.24 -14.05
C SER A 303 -20.10 6.14 -12.97
N GLU A 304 -20.21 4.87 -13.36
CA GLU A 304 -20.11 3.75 -12.41
C GLU A 304 -18.70 3.59 -11.85
N ASN A 305 -17.69 3.67 -12.69
CA ASN A 305 -16.29 3.55 -12.29
C ASN A 305 -15.84 4.69 -11.35
N MET A 306 -16.45 5.86 -11.42
CA MET A 306 -16.11 7.01 -10.56
C MET A 306 -16.18 6.70 -9.04
N ARG A 307 -17.02 5.76 -8.62
CA ARG A 307 -17.11 5.36 -7.20
C ARG A 307 -15.88 4.58 -6.76
N GLN A 308 -15.42 3.66 -7.60
CA GLN A 308 -14.20 2.90 -7.32
C GLN A 308 -12.98 3.82 -7.27
N VAL A 309 -12.90 4.75 -8.23
CA VAL A 309 -11.84 5.77 -8.26
C VAL A 309 -11.86 6.63 -6.99
N LYS A 310 -13.04 7.12 -6.59
CA LYS A 310 -13.20 7.87 -5.34
C LYS A 310 -12.64 7.11 -4.15
N PHE A 311 -13.05 5.86 -3.97
CA PHE A 311 -12.61 5.01 -2.87
C PHE A 311 -11.09 4.78 -2.89
N THR A 312 -10.53 4.51 -4.08
CA THR A 312 -9.08 4.34 -4.25
C THR A 312 -8.30 5.61 -3.89
N VAL A 313 -8.78 6.79 -4.33
CA VAL A 313 -8.14 8.08 -4.01
C VAL A 313 -8.22 8.38 -2.51
N GLU A 314 -9.36 8.14 -1.87
CA GLU A 314 -9.54 8.38 -0.43
C GLU A 314 -8.62 7.46 0.40
N ASN A 315 -8.53 6.17 0.07
CA ASN A 315 -7.63 5.25 0.74
C ASN A 315 -6.15 5.60 0.51
N LEU A 316 -5.78 5.92 -0.74
CA LEU A 316 -4.40 6.34 -1.04
C LEU A 316 -4.02 7.61 -0.27
N GLN A 317 -4.97 8.55 -0.12
CA GLN A 317 -4.74 9.77 0.64
C GLN A 317 -4.46 9.46 2.12
N GLU A 318 -5.16 8.51 2.72
CA GLU A 318 -4.93 8.06 4.10
C GLU A 318 -3.49 7.58 4.30
N PHE A 319 -2.97 6.75 3.38
CA PHE A 319 -1.58 6.31 3.42
C PHE A 319 -0.57 7.43 3.18
N LEU A 320 -0.85 8.35 2.25
CA LEU A 320 0.03 9.49 1.97
C LEU A 320 0.02 10.56 3.08
N GLU A 321 -1.03 10.60 3.89
CA GLU A 321 -1.18 11.51 5.03
C GLU A 321 -0.70 10.88 6.36
N MET A 322 -0.16 9.65 6.35
CA MET A 322 0.47 9.08 7.53
C MET A 322 1.42 10.10 8.17
N PRO A 323 1.45 10.22 9.51
CA PRO A 323 2.39 11.12 10.16
C PRO A 323 3.82 10.73 9.79
N SER A 324 4.72 11.70 9.75
CA SER A 324 6.16 11.45 9.69
C SER A 324 6.77 11.85 11.03
N LEU A 325 7.80 11.12 11.45
CA LEU A 325 8.60 11.53 12.60
C LEU A 325 9.23 12.90 12.28
N PRO A 326 9.06 13.91 13.14
CA PRO A 326 9.72 15.19 12.94
C PRO A 326 11.24 15.01 12.95
N GLU A 327 11.92 15.49 11.91
CA GLU A 327 13.36 15.42 11.82
C GLU A 327 13.97 16.82 11.78
N PRO A 328 14.96 17.13 12.66
CA PRO A 328 15.70 18.35 12.55
C PRO A 328 16.64 18.31 11.34
N ALA A 329 16.81 19.47 10.68
CA ALA A 329 17.67 19.59 9.50
C ALA A 329 19.17 19.54 9.84
N GLN A 330 19.54 19.77 11.10
CA GLN A 330 20.95 19.85 11.53
C GLN A 330 21.28 18.68 12.45
N ARG A 331 22.52 18.19 12.32
CA ARG A 331 23.07 17.17 13.22
C ARG A 331 23.33 17.76 14.60
N ALA A 332 22.96 17.02 15.64
CA ALA A 332 23.26 17.38 17.01
C ALA A 332 24.69 16.95 17.38
N LYS A 333 25.35 17.72 18.27
CA LYS A 333 26.65 17.34 18.81
C LYS A 333 26.46 16.38 19.98
N VAL A 334 26.86 15.15 19.83
CA VAL A 334 26.81 14.08 20.86
C VAL A 334 28.22 13.86 21.37
N GLU A 335 28.45 14.02 22.67
CA GLU A 335 29.79 13.93 23.27
C GLU A 335 30.02 12.58 23.99
N HIS A 336 28.94 11.93 24.41
CA HIS A 336 28.96 10.65 25.14
C HIS A 336 27.96 9.68 24.51
N THR A 337 28.01 8.41 24.93
CA THR A 337 27.15 7.34 24.39
C THR A 337 26.29 6.68 25.48
N ASP A 338 26.05 7.41 26.60
CA ASP A 338 25.04 7.04 27.58
C ASP A 338 23.64 7.22 27.02
N VAL A 339 22.70 6.42 27.50
CA VAL A 339 21.28 6.55 27.15
C VAL A 339 20.49 6.79 28.43
N ALA A 340 19.66 7.82 28.44
CA ALA A 340 18.79 8.09 29.59
C ALA A 340 17.32 8.25 29.15
N LEU A 341 16.45 7.55 29.87
CA LEU A 341 15.01 7.67 29.80
C LEU A 341 14.56 8.39 31.06
N LYS A 342 13.76 9.48 30.91
CA LYS A 342 13.26 10.26 32.04
C LYS A 342 11.74 10.34 31.96
N ASN A 343 11.09 9.76 32.96
CA ASN A 343 9.63 9.70 33.11
C ASN A 343 8.92 9.31 31.80
N VAL A 344 9.45 8.29 31.10
CA VAL A 344 8.95 7.88 29.77
C VAL A 344 7.61 7.16 29.91
N ARG A 345 6.58 7.71 29.28
CA ARG A 345 5.26 7.11 29.11
C ARG A 345 4.99 6.85 27.64
N PHE A 346 4.32 5.75 27.35
CA PHE A 346 4.06 5.38 25.97
C PHE A 346 2.80 4.53 25.82
N SER A 347 2.00 4.87 24.79
CA SER A 347 0.86 4.10 24.28
C SER A 347 0.97 3.94 22.76
N TYR A 348 0.75 2.72 22.24
CA TYR A 348 0.73 2.46 20.80
C TYR A 348 -0.50 3.09 20.11
N THR A 349 -1.60 3.26 20.83
CA THR A 349 -2.85 3.85 20.32
C THR A 349 -2.94 5.36 20.53
N GLY A 350 -2.04 5.92 21.34
CA GLY A 350 -2.10 7.31 21.79
C GLY A 350 -3.17 7.57 22.87
N GLU A 351 -3.91 6.55 23.31
CA GLU A 351 -4.91 6.69 24.40
C GLU A 351 -4.29 6.30 25.74
N GLU A 352 -4.55 7.09 26.79
CA GLU A 352 -4.02 6.83 28.15
C GLU A 352 -4.44 5.47 28.71
N LYS A 353 -5.64 4.98 28.38
CA LYS A 353 -6.12 3.66 28.84
C LYS A 353 -5.29 2.49 28.30
N ASP A 354 -4.57 2.69 27.19
CA ASP A 354 -3.77 1.68 26.50
C ASP A 354 -2.26 1.94 26.72
N GLU A 355 -1.90 2.67 27.77
CA GLU A 355 -0.50 2.91 28.13
C GLU A 355 0.23 1.57 28.39
N VAL A 356 1.41 1.42 27.77
CA VAL A 356 2.29 0.25 27.93
C VAL A 356 3.45 0.56 28.86
N LEU A 357 3.91 1.82 28.91
CA LEU A 357 4.97 2.27 29.83
C LEU A 357 4.45 3.41 30.69
N HIS A 358 4.64 3.28 32.02
CA HIS A 358 4.05 4.12 33.06
C HIS A 358 5.07 4.97 33.80
N GLY A 359 5.90 5.77 33.07
CA GLY A 359 6.92 6.62 33.68
C GLY A 359 8.20 5.86 33.99
N ILE A 360 8.91 5.45 32.96
CA ILE A 360 10.19 4.74 33.06
C ILE A 360 11.32 5.75 33.23
N ASP A 361 12.07 5.57 34.32
CA ASP A 361 13.34 6.25 34.59
C ASP A 361 14.47 5.21 34.53
N LEU A 362 15.32 5.29 33.50
CA LEU A 362 16.39 4.32 33.25
C LEU A 362 17.60 5.01 32.67
N THR A 363 18.78 4.70 33.20
CA THR A 363 20.05 5.16 32.63
C THR A 363 20.90 3.95 32.24
N LEU A 364 21.43 3.98 31.00
CA LEU A 364 22.43 3.04 30.49
C LEU A 364 23.75 3.80 30.42
N PRO A 365 24.66 3.62 31.39
CA PRO A 365 25.96 4.30 31.38
C PRO A 365 26.79 3.89 30.14
N GLU A 366 27.62 4.80 29.65
CA GLU A 366 28.53 4.51 28.54
C GLU A 366 29.38 3.28 28.84
N GLY A 367 29.47 2.34 27.90
CA GLY A 367 30.25 1.11 28.00
C GLY A 367 29.70 0.06 28.97
N SER A 368 28.50 0.28 29.54
CA SER A 368 27.88 -0.69 30.47
C SER A 368 27.03 -1.73 29.77
N PHE A 369 26.88 -2.88 30.41
CA PHE A 369 25.95 -3.94 30.03
C PHE A 369 24.71 -3.89 30.92
N THR A 370 23.57 -3.46 30.37
CA THR A 370 22.27 -3.49 31.06
C THR A 370 21.37 -4.57 30.45
N ALA A 371 20.70 -5.34 31.32
CA ALA A 371 19.74 -6.35 30.91
C ALA A 371 18.31 -5.96 31.33
N LEU A 372 17.35 -6.06 30.43
CA LEU A 372 15.91 -5.93 30.73
C LEU A 372 15.30 -7.32 30.89
N VAL A 373 14.69 -7.58 32.05
CA VAL A 373 14.01 -8.84 32.36
C VAL A 373 12.57 -8.58 32.85
N GLY A 374 11.74 -9.60 32.81
CA GLY A 374 10.36 -9.51 33.28
C GLY A 374 9.39 -10.35 32.43
N PRO A 375 8.09 -10.39 32.77
CA PRO A 375 7.11 -11.19 32.07
C PRO A 375 6.89 -10.73 30.63
N SER A 376 6.37 -11.60 29.79
CA SER A 376 5.92 -11.24 28.45
C SER A 376 4.84 -10.13 28.55
N GLY A 377 4.89 -9.14 27.65
CA GLY A 377 4.01 -7.98 27.72
C GLY A 377 4.39 -6.91 28.75
N GLY A 378 5.51 -7.06 29.49
CA GLY A 378 5.97 -6.10 30.49
C GLY A 378 6.53 -4.77 29.94
N GLY A 379 6.62 -4.59 28.62
CA GLY A 379 7.11 -3.36 27.98
C GLY A 379 8.60 -3.37 27.58
N LYS A 380 9.32 -4.49 27.75
CA LYS A 380 10.77 -4.59 27.47
C LYS A 380 11.15 -4.22 26.03
N SER A 381 10.53 -4.86 25.03
CA SER A 381 10.79 -4.56 23.61
C SER A 381 10.31 -3.17 23.22
N THR A 382 9.29 -2.64 23.91
CA THR A 382 8.83 -1.26 23.73
C THR A 382 9.91 -0.26 24.14
N VAL A 383 10.58 -0.45 25.30
CA VAL A 383 11.71 0.38 25.72
C VAL A 383 12.82 0.40 24.67
N ALA A 384 13.21 -0.78 24.18
CA ALA A 384 14.24 -0.92 23.16
C ALA A 384 13.87 -0.22 21.82
N LYS A 385 12.64 -0.42 21.35
CA LYS A 385 12.12 0.22 20.13
C LYS A 385 12.03 1.74 20.26
N LEU A 386 11.72 2.28 21.44
CA LEU A 386 11.69 3.72 21.70
C LEU A 386 13.09 4.33 21.73
N ILE A 387 14.11 3.64 22.24
CA ILE A 387 15.51 4.10 22.19
C ILE A 387 15.98 4.21 20.72
N ALA A 388 15.58 3.24 19.88
CA ALA A 388 15.83 3.28 18.43
C ALA A 388 14.93 4.28 17.68
N ARG A 389 14.01 4.97 18.39
CA ARG A 389 13.05 5.92 17.86
C ARG A 389 12.17 5.36 16.73
N PHE A 390 11.72 4.11 16.86
CA PHE A 390 10.69 3.57 15.97
C PHE A 390 9.33 4.23 16.22
N TRP A 391 9.14 4.84 17.39
CA TRP A 391 8.06 5.74 17.79
C TRP A 391 8.62 6.87 18.63
N ASP A 392 7.92 7.98 18.67
CA ASP A 392 8.15 9.02 19.67
C ASP A 392 7.40 8.70 20.96
N VAL A 393 7.97 9.02 22.11
CA VAL A 393 7.33 8.84 23.42
C VAL A 393 6.07 9.72 23.56
N SER A 394 5.05 9.21 24.27
CA SER A 394 3.82 9.98 24.56
C SER A 394 4.11 11.13 25.53
N SER A 395 4.94 10.90 26.54
CA SER A 395 5.48 11.93 27.44
C SER A 395 6.83 11.50 28.01
N GLY A 396 7.56 12.44 28.63
CA GLY A 396 8.94 12.23 29.05
C GLY A 396 9.93 12.45 27.91
N GLU A 397 11.17 12.05 28.12
CA GLU A 397 12.26 12.19 27.13
C GLU A 397 13.20 10.99 27.12
N ILE A 398 13.77 10.73 25.95
CA ILE A 398 14.89 9.79 25.78
C ILE A 398 16.07 10.57 25.20
N THR A 399 17.23 10.43 25.85
CA THR A 399 18.43 11.12 25.42
C THR A 399 19.55 10.14 25.12
N VAL A 400 20.39 10.45 24.13
CA VAL A 400 21.66 9.79 23.81
C VAL A 400 22.76 10.84 23.95
N GLY A 401 23.70 10.61 24.86
CA GLY A 401 24.76 11.58 25.17
C GLY A 401 24.22 12.96 25.60
N GLY A 402 23.12 12.96 26.34
CA GLY A 402 22.43 14.18 26.81
C GLY A 402 21.58 14.89 25.75
N VAL A 403 21.57 14.45 24.49
CA VAL A 403 20.75 15.04 23.43
C VAL A 403 19.48 14.22 23.26
N ASN A 404 18.30 14.89 23.23
CA ASN A 404 17.03 14.21 23.01
C ASN A 404 17.01 13.55 21.61
N VAL A 405 16.58 12.30 21.53
CA VAL A 405 16.51 11.56 20.25
C VAL A 405 15.59 12.24 19.25
N LYS A 406 14.62 13.07 19.70
CA LYS A 406 13.77 13.88 18.83
C LYS A 406 14.52 15.02 18.13
N ASP A 407 15.62 15.45 18.73
CA ASP A 407 16.47 16.55 18.23
C ASP A 407 17.64 16.04 17.38
N MET A 408 17.63 14.75 17.02
CA MET A 408 18.58 14.14 16.10
C MET A 408 17.86 13.70 14.81
N PRO A 409 18.47 13.89 13.62
CA PRO A 409 18.02 13.20 12.41
C PRO A 409 18.06 11.67 12.61
N LEU A 410 17.11 10.93 12.05
CA LEU A 410 17.08 9.46 12.16
C LEU A 410 18.36 8.82 11.61
N SER A 411 18.90 9.38 10.54
CA SER A 411 20.20 8.97 9.98
C SER A 411 21.32 9.08 11.00
N GLN A 412 21.37 10.15 11.78
CA GLN A 412 22.36 10.33 12.84
C GLN A 412 22.11 9.35 13.99
N LEU A 413 20.88 9.22 14.49
CA LEU A 413 20.56 8.29 15.55
C LEU A 413 20.94 6.85 15.17
N SER A 414 20.69 6.49 13.92
CA SER A 414 21.06 5.16 13.41
C SER A 414 22.58 4.91 13.39
N GLU A 415 23.43 5.93 13.32
CA GLU A 415 24.89 5.77 13.46
C GLU A 415 25.28 5.41 14.89
N TYR A 416 24.54 5.91 15.89
CA TYR A 416 24.80 5.64 17.30
C TYR A 416 24.16 4.35 17.82
N VAL A 417 23.03 3.94 17.29
CA VAL A 417 22.24 2.80 17.79
C VAL A 417 22.18 1.68 16.75
N SER A 418 22.61 0.47 17.14
CA SER A 418 22.35 -0.77 16.41
C SER A 418 21.29 -1.59 17.13
N PHE A 419 20.30 -2.09 16.40
CA PHE A 419 19.18 -2.86 16.94
C PHE A 419 19.02 -4.19 16.20
N VAL A 420 19.05 -5.32 16.92
CA VAL A 420 18.69 -6.65 16.42
C VAL A 420 17.32 -7.02 16.96
N THR A 421 16.38 -7.21 16.04
CA THR A 421 15.04 -7.70 16.35
C THR A 421 15.03 -9.21 16.53
N GLN A 422 13.99 -9.73 17.15
CA GLN A 422 13.74 -11.16 17.28
C GLN A 422 13.67 -11.86 15.91
N ASP A 423 13.01 -11.22 14.94
CA ASP A 423 12.89 -11.70 13.56
C ASP A 423 14.04 -11.18 12.70
N ASN A 424 15.00 -12.05 12.42
CA ASN A 424 16.19 -11.73 11.63
C ASN A 424 15.88 -11.84 10.13
N PHE A 425 15.35 -10.76 9.53
CA PHE A 425 15.01 -10.72 8.12
C PHE A 425 16.27 -10.64 7.23
N LEU A 426 16.31 -11.47 6.19
CA LEU A 426 17.32 -11.41 5.13
C LEU A 426 16.68 -11.10 3.77
N PHE A 427 17.30 -10.20 3.04
CA PHE A 427 16.90 -9.90 1.66
C PHE A 427 17.30 -11.04 0.72
N ASN A 428 16.56 -11.22 -0.36
CA ASN A 428 16.87 -12.21 -1.39
C ASN A 428 18.02 -11.73 -2.30
N CYS A 429 19.17 -11.51 -1.68
CA CYS A 429 20.46 -11.24 -2.31
C CYS A 429 21.52 -12.17 -1.73
N SER A 430 22.78 -12.03 -2.13
CA SER A 430 23.88 -12.85 -1.60
C SER A 430 24.07 -12.63 -0.09
N LEU A 431 24.69 -13.59 0.60
CA LEU A 431 25.03 -13.43 2.02
C LEU A 431 26.00 -12.28 2.24
N LEU A 432 26.93 -12.07 1.31
CA LEU A 432 27.85 -10.94 1.30
C LEU A 432 27.10 -9.61 1.36
N GLU A 433 26.15 -9.42 0.44
CA GLU A 433 25.35 -8.18 0.37
C GLU A 433 24.41 -8.05 1.57
N ASN A 434 23.87 -9.14 2.08
CA ASN A 434 23.11 -9.12 3.33
C ASN A 434 23.93 -8.61 4.52
N ILE A 435 25.19 -8.95 4.64
CA ILE A 435 26.07 -8.46 5.70
C ILE A 435 26.48 -7.00 5.41
N ARG A 436 26.77 -6.65 4.15
CA ARG A 436 27.12 -5.30 3.71
C ARG A 436 26.05 -4.24 4.03
N LEU A 437 24.80 -4.63 4.27
CA LEU A 437 23.76 -3.70 4.75
C LEU A 437 24.14 -2.99 6.05
N GLY A 438 25.08 -3.55 6.86
CA GLY A 438 25.60 -2.89 8.05
C GLY A 438 26.41 -1.61 7.74
N ASP A 439 27.17 -1.62 6.65
CA ASP A 439 27.89 -0.48 6.07
C ASP A 439 27.99 -0.68 4.54
N PRO A 440 27.17 0.04 3.75
CA PRO A 440 27.19 -0.06 2.29
C PRO A 440 28.54 0.30 1.64
N GLY A 441 29.38 1.06 2.34
CA GLY A 441 30.72 1.46 1.87
C GLY A 441 31.82 0.44 2.16
N ALA A 442 31.51 -0.64 2.88
CA ALA A 442 32.50 -1.63 3.32
C ALA A 442 33.04 -2.48 2.16
N THR A 443 34.35 -2.75 2.20
CA THR A 443 34.99 -3.68 1.26
C THR A 443 34.62 -5.14 1.56
N ASP A 444 34.82 -6.04 0.60
CA ASP A 444 34.59 -7.47 0.79
C ASP A 444 35.42 -8.04 1.95
N GLU A 445 36.64 -7.56 2.16
CA GLU A 445 37.51 -7.97 3.26
C GLU A 445 36.90 -7.57 4.60
N GLN A 446 36.33 -6.37 4.73
CA GLN A 446 35.67 -5.90 5.94
C GLN A 446 34.41 -6.72 6.22
N VAL A 447 33.62 -6.99 5.19
CA VAL A 447 32.41 -7.84 5.30
C VAL A 447 32.79 -9.24 5.76
N ARG A 448 33.81 -9.86 5.18
CA ARG A 448 34.31 -11.19 5.58
C ARG A 448 34.90 -11.17 7.00
N ALA A 449 35.59 -10.11 7.40
CA ALA A 449 36.09 -9.94 8.76
C ALA A 449 34.94 -9.89 9.78
N ALA A 450 33.89 -9.14 9.51
CA ALA A 450 32.68 -9.10 10.35
C ALA A 450 31.97 -10.47 10.40
N ALA A 451 31.89 -11.17 9.28
CA ALA A 451 31.33 -12.52 9.22
C ALA A 451 32.13 -13.53 10.06
N ARG A 452 33.46 -13.48 10.01
CA ARG A 452 34.34 -14.30 10.87
C ARG A 452 34.12 -14.01 12.34
N ALA A 453 34.10 -12.75 12.73
CA ALA A 453 33.86 -12.33 14.10
C ALA A 453 32.48 -12.79 14.60
N ALA A 454 31.48 -12.81 13.74
CA ALA A 454 30.11 -13.30 14.01
C ALA A 454 29.98 -14.84 13.88
N GLN A 455 31.05 -15.59 13.72
CA GLN A 455 31.06 -17.06 13.56
C GLN A 455 30.18 -17.54 12.36
N CYS A 456 30.17 -16.76 11.27
CA CYS A 456 29.42 -17.11 10.07
C CYS A 456 30.21 -17.97 9.07
N GLU A 457 31.55 -17.88 9.08
CA GLU A 457 32.43 -18.45 8.05
C GLU A 457 32.24 -19.95 7.92
N GLU A 458 32.13 -20.68 9.04
CA GLU A 458 32.00 -22.14 9.07
C GLU A 458 30.79 -22.65 8.27
N PHE A 459 29.62 -21.98 8.36
CA PHE A 459 28.47 -22.44 7.62
C PHE A 459 28.43 -21.85 6.20
N ILE A 460 28.95 -20.63 6.01
CA ILE A 460 29.00 -19.99 4.67
C ILE A 460 29.90 -20.79 3.73
N GLU A 461 31.06 -21.28 4.21
CA GLU A 461 31.98 -22.09 3.39
C GLU A 461 31.41 -23.46 3.01
N LYS A 462 30.46 -24.00 3.77
CA LYS A 462 29.76 -25.25 3.43
C LYS A 462 28.70 -25.06 2.34
N LEU A 463 28.33 -23.82 2.00
CA LEU A 463 27.34 -23.53 0.98
C LEU A 463 27.96 -23.60 -0.42
N PRO A 464 27.23 -24.07 -1.45
CA PRO A 464 27.78 -24.29 -2.80
C PRO A 464 28.42 -23.05 -3.45
N GLN A 465 27.98 -21.86 -3.10
CA GLN A 465 28.47 -20.60 -3.64
C GLN A 465 29.11 -19.71 -2.55
N GLY A 466 29.35 -20.24 -1.35
CA GLY A 466 29.94 -19.49 -0.24
C GLY A 466 29.19 -18.19 0.04
N TYR A 467 29.91 -17.08 0.08
CA TYR A 467 29.36 -15.74 0.32
C TYR A 467 28.40 -15.24 -0.78
N ASP A 468 28.51 -15.76 -2.01
CA ASP A 468 27.63 -15.40 -3.13
C ASP A 468 26.30 -16.17 -3.13
N THR A 469 26.09 -17.06 -2.15
CA THR A 469 24.84 -17.82 -2.01
C THR A 469 23.68 -16.89 -1.73
N PRO A 470 22.59 -16.91 -2.54
CA PRO A 470 21.37 -16.15 -2.25
C PRO A 470 20.67 -16.67 -1.01
N ALA A 471 20.31 -15.77 -0.08
CA ALA A 471 19.60 -16.13 1.15
C ALA A 471 18.19 -16.72 0.92
N GLY A 472 17.59 -16.47 -0.26
CA GLY A 472 16.20 -16.79 -0.54
C GLY A 472 15.23 -15.77 0.08
N GLU A 473 13.92 -15.90 -0.23
CA GLU A 473 12.90 -15.02 0.35
C GLU A 473 12.92 -15.10 1.88
N ALA A 474 13.06 -13.95 2.54
CA ALA A 474 13.17 -13.83 4.00
C ALA A 474 14.20 -14.79 4.63
N GLY A 475 15.24 -15.17 3.88
CA GLY A 475 16.28 -16.08 4.35
C GLY A 475 15.82 -17.52 4.55
N LYS A 476 14.81 -18.00 3.83
CA LYS A 476 14.26 -19.38 3.97
C LYS A 476 15.29 -20.50 3.77
N ARG A 477 16.44 -20.20 3.17
CA ARG A 477 17.52 -21.18 2.95
C ARG A 477 18.44 -21.39 4.15
N LEU A 478 18.29 -20.58 5.19
CA LEU A 478 19.12 -20.59 6.37
C LEU A 478 18.31 -20.97 7.62
N SER A 479 18.97 -21.63 8.57
CA SER A 479 18.42 -21.89 9.90
C SER A 479 18.26 -20.59 10.71
N GLY A 480 17.45 -20.62 11.76
CA GLY A 480 17.25 -19.47 12.64
C GLY A 480 18.57 -18.93 13.24
N GLY A 481 19.45 -19.83 13.69
CA GLY A 481 20.75 -19.46 14.25
C GLY A 481 21.73 -18.88 13.21
N GLU A 482 21.69 -19.34 11.96
CA GLU A 482 22.49 -18.77 10.86
C GLU A 482 22.01 -17.36 10.49
N LYS A 483 20.69 -17.14 10.38
CA LYS A 483 20.11 -15.80 10.17
C LYS A 483 20.54 -14.82 11.27
N GLN A 484 20.51 -15.28 12.51
CA GLN A 484 20.88 -14.47 13.66
C GLN A 484 22.37 -14.09 13.63
N ARG A 485 23.28 -15.03 13.29
CA ARG A 485 24.70 -14.71 13.12
C ARG A 485 24.94 -13.71 11.99
N ILE A 486 24.19 -13.79 10.88
CA ILE A 486 24.24 -12.78 9.82
C ILE A 486 23.78 -11.40 10.34
N ALA A 487 22.73 -11.33 11.16
CA ALA A 487 22.30 -10.08 11.79
C ALA A 487 23.38 -9.50 12.73
N ILE A 488 24.05 -10.34 13.49
CA ILE A 488 25.18 -9.92 14.34
C ILE A 488 26.36 -9.43 13.47
N ALA A 489 26.65 -10.10 12.34
CA ALA A 489 27.69 -9.64 11.41
C ALA A 489 27.38 -8.25 10.84
N ARG A 490 26.10 -7.98 10.52
CA ARG A 490 25.65 -6.62 10.13
C ARG A 490 25.96 -5.59 11.20
N MET A 491 25.69 -5.90 12.47
CA MET A 491 25.96 -4.97 13.58
C MET A 491 27.45 -4.76 13.81
N MET A 492 28.26 -5.83 13.70
CA MET A 492 29.71 -5.72 13.81
C MET A 492 30.28 -4.82 12.72
N LEU A 493 29.77 -4.96 11.49
CA LEU A 493 30.19 -4.13 10.36
C LEU A 493 29.78 -2.66 10.55
N LYS A 494 28.55 -2.43 11.02
CA LYS A 494 28.04 -1.08 11.34
C LYS A 494 28.80 -0.41 12.49
N ASN A 495 29.30 -1.20 13.44
CA ASN A 495 30.13 -0.76 14.56
C ASN A 495 29.57 0.40 15.40
N ALA A 496 28.26 0.50 15.56
CA ALA A 496 27.63 1.52 16.40
C ALA A 496 28.03 1.39 17.89
N PRO A 497 28.16 2.52 18.63
CA PRO A 497 28.60 2.50 20.04
C PRO A 497 27.51 1.96 21.00
N ILE A 498 26.23 2.05 20.65
CA ILE A 498 25.10 1.53 21.44
C ILE A 498 24.52 0.33 20.70
N VAL A 499 24.40 -0.79 21.40
CA VAL A 499 23.90 -2.06 20.86
C VAL A 499 22.69 -2.50 21.64
N ILE A 500 21.58 -2.76 20.95
CA ILE A 500 20.33 -3.27 21.51
C ILE A 500 20.06 -4.65 20.91
N LEU A 501 19.91 -5.66 21.77
CA LEU A 501 19.61 -7.03 21.39
C LEU A 501 18.25 -7.44 21.96
N ASP A 502 17.27 -7.71 21.10
CA ASP A 502 15.97 -8.25 21.50
C ASP A 502 15.93 -9.76 21.21
N GLU A 503 15.83 -10.58 22.26
CA GLU A 503 15.77 -12.06 22.20
C GLU A 503 16.85 -12.76 21.35
N ALA A 504 18.09 -12.33 21.45
CA ALA A 504 19.17 -12.85 20.61
C ALA A 504 19.47 -14.38 20.77
N THR A 505 18.71 -15.16 21.54
CA THR A 505 19.09 -16.58 21.85
C THR A 505 17.93 -17.59 21.81
N ALA A 506 16.75 -17.22 21.26
CA ALA A 506 15.53 -18.03 21.45
C ALA A 506 15.46 -19.37 20.69
N PHE A 507 16.24 -19.59 19.62
CA PHE A 507 16.06 -20.73 18.69
C PHE A 507 17.36 -21.48 18.36
N THR A 508 18.35 -21.58 19.29
CA THR A 508 19.63 -22.20 18.99
C THR A 508 19.86 -23.49 19.76
N ASP A 509 20.38 -24.52 19.07
CA ASP A 509 20.91 -25.70 19.67
C ASP A 509 22.10 -25.34 20.61
N PRO A 510 22.41 -26.14 21.67
CA PRO A 510 23.45 -25.82 22.64
C PRO A 510 24.81 -25.48 22.00
N GLU A 511 25.20 -26.17 20.92
CA GLU A 511 26.44 -25.89 20.18
C GLU A 511 26.45 -24.54 19.49
N ASN A 512 25.32 -24.16 18.89
CA ASN A 512 25.15 -22.86 18.27
C ASN A 512 24.99 -21.72 19.29
N GLU A 513 24.48 -22.01 20.49
CA GLU A 513 24.36 -21.04 21.59
C GLU A 513 25.75 -20.54 22.03
N ASP A 514 26.74 -21.44 22.20
CA ASP A 514 28.11 -21.07 22.59
C ASP A 514 28.78 -20.18 21.50
N LYS A 515 28.59 -20.50 20.22
CA LYS A 515 29.10 -19.70 19.10
C LYS A 515 28.42 -18.29 19.08
N LEU A 516 27.13 -18.24 19.35
CA LEU A 516 26.38 -17.00 19.42
C LEU A 516 26.82 -16.12 20.58
N GLN A 517 27.03 -16.70 21.77
CA GLN A 517 27.53 -16.00 22.94
C GLN A 517 28.92 -15.41 22.73
N ARG A 518 29.83 -16.15 22.08
CA ARG A 518 31.15 -15.62 21.68
C ARG A 518 31.01 -14.44 20.68
N SER A 519 30.10 -14.53 19.74
CA SER A 519 29.83 -13.45 18.77
C SER A 519 29.30 -12.20 19.47
N ILE A 520 28.34 -12.36 20.40
CA ILE A 520 27.80 -11.25 21.20
C ILE A 520 28.91 -10.64 22.07
N ALA A 521 29.71 -11.44 22.75
CA ALA A 521 30.81 -10.94 23.58
C ALA A 521 31.86 -10.16 22.75
N ALA A 522 32.14 -10.61 21.52
CA ALA A 522 33.02 -9.88 20.60
C ALA A 522 32.41 -8.54 20.13
N LEU A 523 31.09 -8.53 19.86
CA LEU A 523 30.36 -7.34 19.42
C LEU A 523 30.33 -6.25 20.50
N THR A 524 30.17 -6.64 21.75
CA THR A 524 29.82 -5.73 22.86
C THR A 524 31.03 -5.13 23.58
N LYS A 525 32.24 -5.60 23.28
CA LYS A 525 33.45 -5.10 23.92
C LYS A 525 33.63 -3.58 23.76
N GLY A 526 33.54 -2.84 24.87
CA GLY A 526 33.69 -1.39 24.92
C GLY A 526 32.51 -0.61 24.40
N LYS A 527 31.33 -1.22 24.31
CA LYS A 527 30.07 -0.58 23.83
C LYS A 527 29.02 -0.57 24.92
N THR A 528 28.11 0.38 24.85
CA THR A 528 26.89 0.40 25.68
C THR A 528 25.93 -0.66 25.17
N LEU A 529 25.60 -1.65 26.01
CA LEU A 529 24.81 -2.81 25.65
C LEU A 529 23.49 -2.84 26.40
N LEU A 530 22.38 -2.98 25.68
CA LEU A 530 21.06 -3.29 26.21
C LEU A 530 20.59 -4.64 25.67
N VAL A 531 20.35 -5.59 26.56
CA VAL A 531 19.84 -6.93 26.20
C VAL A 531 18.46 -7.15 26.79
N ILE A 532 17.49 -7.49 25.95
CA ILE A 532 16.21 -8.03 26.40
C ILE A 532 16.37 -9.55 26.50
N ALA A 533 16.38 -10.04 27.73
CA ALA A 533 16.70 -11.44 27.99
C ALA A 533 15.44 -12.26 28.30
N HIS A 534 15.29 -13.37 27.56
CA HIS A 534 14.37 -14.45 27.89
C HIS A 534 15.11 -15.61 28.59
N ARG A 535 16.44 -15.71 28.44
CA ARG A 535 17.29 -16.66 29.16
C ARG A 535 18.13 -15.94 30.21
N LEU A 536 17.84 -16.17 31.47
CA LEU A 536 18.52 -15.51 32.59
C LEU A 536 20.00 -15.89 32.71
N SER A 537 20.40 -17.03 32.16
CA SER A 537 21.82 -17.47 32.14
C SER A 537 22.72 -16.50 31.35
N THR A 538 22.22 -15.81 30.36
CA THR A 538 22.98 -14.91 29.48
C THR A 538 23.31 -13.56 30.13
N ILE A 539 22.57 -13.18 31.17
CA ILE A 539 22.67 -11.87 31.81
C ILE A 539 23.33 -11.88 33.18
N LYS A 540 23.86 -13.05 33.61
CA LYS A 540 24.51 -13.21 34.91
C LYS A 540 25.60 -12.17 35.17
N ASN A 541 26.32 -11.77 34.12
CA ASN A 541 27.43 -10.83 34.20
C ASN A 541 27.03 -9.41 33.76
N ALA A 542 25.73 -9.07 33.75
CA ALA A 542 25.29 -7.72 33.48
C ALA A 542 25.65 -6.78 34.62
N ASP A 543 26.13 -5.58 34.29
CA ASP A 543 26.44 -4.54 35.27
C ASP A 543 25.18 -4.05 35.97
N ASN A 544 24.04 -4.07 35.26
CA ASN A 544 22.74 -3.70 35.80
C ASN A 544 21.64 -4.56 35.17
N ILE A 545 20.81 -5.17 36.00
CA ILE A 545 19.63 -5.92 35.61
C ILE A 545 18.40 -5.12 36.05
N VAL A 546 17.52 -4.78 35.10
CA VAL A 546 16.31 -4.00 35.32
C VAL A 546 15.10 -4.92 35.19
N VAL A 547 14.35 -5.07 36.25
CA VAL A 547 13.12 -5.87 36.29
C VAL A 547 11.93 -5.00 35.89
N LEU A 548 11.37 -5.27 34.72
CA LEU A 548 10.21 -4.54 34.17
C LEU A 548 8.94 -5.38 34.35
N LYS A 549 7.92 -4.82 34.99
CA LYS A 549 6.65 -5.48 35.22
C LYS A 549 5.50 -4.50 35.07
N ASN A 550 4.50 -4.87 34.28
CA ASN A 550 3.33 -4.02 34.01
C ASN A 550 3.69 -2.57 33.61
N GLY A 551 4.69 -2.42 32.74
CA GLY A 551 5.09 -1.12 32.22
C GLY A 551 5.85 -0.21 33.18
N ALA A 552 6.29 -0.71 34.34
CA ALA A 552 7.07 0.02 35.34
C ALA A 552 8.31 -0.76 35.77
N ILE A 553 9.36 -0.05 36.23
CA ILE A 553 10.54 -0.68 36.82
C ILE A 553 10.20 -1.09 38.26
N GLU A 554 10.25 -2.39 38.54
CA GLU A 554 10.01 -2.95 39.88
C GLU A 554 11.28 -2.93 40.71
N ALA A 555 12.42 -3.26 40.10
CA ALA A 555 13.74 -3.25 40.76
C ALA A 555 14.84 -3.11 39.71
N ALA A 556 15.99 -2.59 40.12
CA ALA A 556 17.22 -2.57 39.35
C ALA A 556 18.44 -2.80 40.24
N GLY A 557 19.48 -3.45 39.70
CA GLY A 557 20.73 -3.75 40.42
C GLY A 557 21.47 -4.92 39.80
N THR A 558 22.53 -5.35 40.47
CA THR A 558 23.28 -6.57 40.11
C THR A 558 22.45 -7.83 40.39
N GLN A 559 22.87 -8.96 39.84
CA GLN A 559 22.22 -10.24 40.12
C GLN A 559 22.15 -10.56 41.60
N GLU A 560 23.24 -10.31 42.33
CA GLU A 560 23.33 -10.60 43.77
C GLU A 560 22.38 -9.73 44.60
N GLU A 561 22.31 -8.45 44.27
CA GLU A 561 21.40 -7.50 44.91
C GLU A 561 19.92 -7.85 44.67
N LEU A 562 19.56 -8.14 43.42
CA LEU A 562 18.18 -8.49 43.04
C LEU A 562 17.73 -9.84 43.62
N PHE A 563 18.66 -10.78 43.81
CA PHE A 563 18.33 -12.05 44.39
C PHE A 563 17.90 -11.94 45.87
N VAL A 564 18.38 -10.89 46.56
CA VAL A 564 18.02 -10.57 47.96
C VAL A 564 16.83 -9.61 48.01
N SER A 565 16.81 -8.56 47.16
CA SER A 565 15.88 -7.44 47.27
C SER A 565 14.57 -7.63 46.48
N CYS A 566 14.56 -8.47 45.41
CA CYS A 566 13.42 -8.66 44.54
C CYS A 566 12.91 -10.10 44.51
N PRO A 567 11.87 -10.45 45.29
CA PRO A 567 11.30 -11.80 45.31
C PRO A 567 10.86 -12.27 43.93
N PHE A 568 10.28 -11.37 43.14
CA PHE A 568 9.83 -11.67 41.77
C PHE A 568 10.99 -12.10 40.86
N TYR A 569 12.13 -11.40 40.90
CA TYR A 569 13.34 -11.81 40.17
C TYR A 569 13.85 -13.17 40.61
N LYS A 570 13.90 -13.41 41.92
CA LYS A 570 14.31 -14.68 42.50
C LYS A 570 13.44 -15.84 42.05
N ASP A 571 12.13 -15.68 42.09
CA ASP A 571 11.18 -16.71 41.66
C ASP A 571 11.34 -17.03 40.16
N MET A 572 11.50 -15.97 39.34
CA MET A 572 11.75 -16.10 37.90
C MET A 572 13.05 -16.84 37.60
N TRP A 573 14.13 -16.56 38.36
CA TRP A 573 15.40 -17.23 38.23
C TRP A 573 15.31 -18.70 38.64
N LEU A 574 14.67 -19.00 39.76
CA LEU A 574 14.50 -20.39 40.26
C LEU A 574 13.63 -21.22 39.30
N ALA A 575 12.60 -20.63 38.74
CA ALA A 575 11.78 -21.28 37.72
C ALA A 575 12.60 -21.62 36.47
N HIS A 576 13.50 -20.73 36.05
CA HIS A 576 14.36 -20.95 34.89
C HIS A 576 15.38 -22.07 35.13
N ILE A 577 16.04 -22.11 36.29
CA ILE A 577 16.98 -23.19 36.68
C ILE A 577 16.24 -24.53 36.85
N GLY A 578 15.05 -24.50 37.44
CA GLY A 578 14.22 -25.69 37.60
C GLY A 578 13.85 -26.32 36.25
N ALA A 579 13.52 -25.49 35.27
CA ALA A 579 13.24 -25.96 33.91
C ALA A 579 14.49 -26.53 33.21
N GLN A 580 15.67 -25.93 33.37
CA GLN A 580 16.92 -26.47 32.83
C GLN A 580 17.32 -27.82 33.47
N ASN A 581 17.23 -27.95 34.78
CA ASN A 581 17.51 -29.19 35.46
C ASN A 581 16.53 -30.31 35.08
N TRP A 582 15.26 -29.97 34.84
CA TRP A 582 14.29 -30.95 34.38
C TRP A 582 14.60 -31.43 32.95
N ALA A 583 14.97 -30.51 32.03
CA ALA A 583 15.34 -30.84 30.67
C ALA A 583 16.61 -31.74 30.61
N VAL A 584 17.63 -31.48 31.45
CA VAL A 584 18.85 -32.32 31.56
C VAL A 584 18.48 -33.70 32.10
N SER A 585 17.69 -33.79 33.17
CA SER A 585 17.27 -35.07 33.75
C SER A 585 16.33 -35.89 32.85
N ALA A 586 15.59 -35.25 31.98
CA ALA A 586 14.79 -35.92 30.95
C ALA A 586 15.68 -36.51 29.84
N ALA A 587 16.66 -35.74 29.35
CA ALA A 587 17.62 -36.21 28.35
C ALA A 587 18.53 -37.35 28.86
N GLU A 588 18.91 -37.34 30.15
CA GLU A 588 19.65 -38.44 30.78
C GLU A 588 18.81 -39.72 30.99
N LYS A 589 17.49 -39.61 30.98
CA LYS A 589 16.60 -40.79 31.06
C LYS A 589 16.25 -41.38 29.71
N GLU A 590 16.47 -40.66 28.61
CA GLU A 590 16.26 -41.13 27.24
C GLU A 590 17.56 -41.62 26.57
N ALA A 591 18.73 -41.38 27.17
CA ALA A 591 20.02 -41.92 26.75
C ALA A 591 20.35 -43.23 27.52
#